data_7ec85f2362772d1b253c4cd0b660d80c
#
_entry.id   7ec85f2362772d1b253c4cd0b660d80c
#
_cell.length_a   1.000
_cell.length_b   1.000
_cell.length_c   1.000
_cell.angle_alpha   90.00
_cell.angle_beta   90.00
_cell.angle_gamma   90.00
#
_symmetry.space_group_name_H-M   'P 1'
#
loop_
_entity.id
_entity.type
_entity.pdbx_description
1 polymer ?
#
loop_
_entity_poly.entity_id
_entity_poly.type
_entity_poly.pdbx_seq_one_letter_code
_entity_poly.pdbx_strand_id
1 'polypeptide(L)'
;APVYRAVARQKDKRIQGIIVVPKDSPENPLSHFEGAELAFPSPAAFAASLLTRAHFPRSDIPITPVYVRTHDSVYKAVADGLYPAGGGVKRTFKATDPAIREKLRIAWTTDLFTPHAFAAHPRVPEENVKKIRDALLTLTSPEARPDLLDPIKFKGWAAAEDSDWDEVRALGLTALSPGNSP
;
A
#
# COMPACT_ATOMS: atom_id res chain seq x y z
N ALA A 1 -14.42 17.86 -0.55
CA ALA A 1 -13.86 17.12 -1.68
C ALA A 1 -14.96 16.26 -2.31
N PRO A 2 -14.95 16.03 -3.64
CA PRO A 2 -15.97 15.20 -4.27
C PRO A 2 -15.86 13.75 -3.76
N VAL A 3 -17.02 13.12 -3.53
CA VAL A 3 -17.07 11.72 -3.13
C VAL A 3 -17.00 10.87 -4.41
N TYR A 4 -15.89 10.18 -4.60
CA TYR A 4 -15.73 9.22 -5.68
C TYR A 4 -16.54 7.95 -5.41
N ARG A 5 -17.10 7.34 -6.46
CA ARG A 5 -17.87 6.10 -6.38
C ARG A 5 -16.97 4.93 -6.77
N ALA A 6 -16.92 3.90 -5.94
CA ALA A 6 -16.21 2.68 -6.28
C ALA A 6 -16.87 1.98 -7.49
N VAL A 7 -16.05 1.50 -8.41
CA VAL A 7 -16.48 0.83 -9.65
C VAL A 7 -16.05 -0.61 -9.66
N ALA A 8 -14.75 -0.84 -9.46
CA ALA A 8 -14.15 -2.16 -9.48
C ALA A 8 -12.88 -2.18 -8.62
N ARG A 9 -12.43 -3.39 -8.30
CA ARG A 9 -11.14 -3.65 -7.65
C ARG A 9 -10.48 -4.87 -8.27
N GLN A 10 -9.20 -5.04 -8.02
CA GLN A 10 -8.48 -6.24 -8.46
C GLN A 10 -9.07 -7.47 -7.78
N LYS A 11 -9.43 -8.48 -8.57
CA LYS A 11 -9.97 -9.76 -8.09
C LYS A 11 -8.91 -10.52 -7.27
N ASP A 12 -9.35 -11.18 -6.21
CA ASP A 12 -8.53 -12.07 -5.36
C ASP A 12 -7.25 -11.43 -4.86
N LYS A 13 -7.27 -10.10 -4.67
CA LYS A 13 -6.12 -9.35 -4.19
C LYS A 13 -6.41 -8.71 -2.85
N ARG A 14 -5.45 -8.84 -1.94
CA ARG A 14 -5.36 -8.06 -0.70
C ARG A 14 -4.00 -7.34 -0.71
N ILE A 15 -3.93 -6.17 -0.10
CA ILE A 15 -2.69 -5.40 0.03
C ILE A 15 -2.17 -5.49 1.46
N GLN A 16 -0.85 -5.58 1.60
CA GLN A 16 -0.19 -5.70 2.89
C GLN A 16 1.02 -4.76 2.92
N GLY A 17 1.06 -3.87 3.90
CA GLY A 17 2.21 -3.05 4.23
C GLY A 17 3.25 -3.88 4.99
N ILE A 18 4.50 -3.48 4.89
CA ILE A 18 5.62 -4.09 5.59
C ILE A 18 6.52 -3.02 6.18
N ILE A 19 7.21 -3.34 7.27
CA ILE A 19 8.41 -2.64 7.72
C ILE A 19 9.60 -3.55 7.43
N VAL A 20 10.57 -3.00 6.69
CA VAL A 20 11.85 -3.67 6.42
C VAL A 20 12.95 -3.07 7.29
N VAL A 21 13.90 -3.91 7.65
CA VAL A 21 15.09 -3.56 8.44
C VAL A 21 16.32 -4.25 7.84
N PRO A 22 17.54 -3.83 8.17
CA PRO A 22 18.75 -4.62 7.89
C PRO A 22 18.60 -6.05 8.40
N LYS A 23 19.20 -7.00 7.70
CA LYS A 23 19.07 -8.43 7.98
C LYS A 23 19.57 -8.83 9.38
N ASP A 24 20.59 -8.16 9.86
CA ASP A 24 21.26 -8.35 11.15
C ASP A 24 20.62 -7.57 12.30
N SER A 25 19.53 -6.85 12.05
CA SER A 25 18.78 -6.15 13.12
C SER A 25 18.25 -7.13 14.17
N PRO A 26 18.08 -6.70 15.44
CA PRO A 26 17.48 -7.51 16.51
C PRO A 26 16.13 -8.13 16.12
N GLU A 27 15.72 -9.22 16.76
CA GLU A 27 14.45 -9.91 16.45
C GLU A 27 13.21 -9.01 16.58
N ASN A 28 13.15 -8.15 17.58
CA ASN A 28 12.06 -7.17 17.82
C ASN A 28 12.55 -5.72 17.66
N PRO A 29 12.87 -5.29 16.43
CA PRO A 29 13.47 -3.98 16.23
C PRO A 29 12.48 -2.82 16.40
N LEU A 30 11.16 -3.03 16.33
CA LEU A 30 10.17 -1.95 16.32
C LEU A 30 10.20 -1.11 17.61
N SER A 31 10.42 -1.74 18.75
CA SER A 31 10.54 -1.05 20.04
C SER A 31 11.79 -0.16 20.14
N HIS A 32 12.78 -0.36 19.26
CA HIS A 32 14.02 0.43 19.23
C HIS A 32 13.93 1.66 18.30
N PHE A 33 12.77 1.91 17.69
CA PHE A 33 12.61 3.02 16.75
C PHE A 33 12.03 4.29 17.40
N GLU A 34 11.91 4.33 18.72
CA GLU A 34 11.48 5.53 19.42
C GLU A 34 12.37 6.72 19.07
N GLY A 35 11.77 7.79 18.57
CA GLY A 35 12.45 9.00 18.11
C GLY A 35 13.24 8.85 16.80
N ALA A 36 13.26 7.67 16.19
CA ALA A 36 14.05 7.42 14.98
C ALA A 36 13.39 7.99 13.72
N GLU A 37 14.24 8.35 12.77
CA GLU A 37 13.83 8.64 11.39
C GLU A 37 13.65 7.34 10.59
N LEU A 38 12.47 7.14 10.03
CA LEU A 38 12.16 5.97 9.20
C LEU A 38 11.83 6.37 7.77
N ALA A 39 12.34 5.62 6.79
CA ALA A 39 12.14 5.90 5.38
C ALA A 39 10.78 5.40 4.87
N PHE A 40 10.07 6.25 4.10
CA PHE A 40 8.80 5.93 3.45
C PHE A 40 8.79 6.42 2.01
N PRO A 41 8.01 5.81 1.08
CA PRO A 41 8.04 6.24 -0.33
C PRO A 41 7.37 7.61 -0.53
N SER A 42 6.21 7.84 0.04
CA SER A 42 5.49 9.13 -0.02
C SER A 42 4.44 9.21 1.10
N PRO A 43 4.00 10.43 1.48
CA PRO A 43 3.02 10.60 2.56
C PRO A 43 1.72 9.84 2.33
N ALA A 44 1.25 9.79 1.08
CA ALA A 44 -0.03 9.21 0.69
C ALA A 44 0.07 7.74 0.21
N ALA A 45 1.24 7.11 0.25
CA ALA A 45 1.37 5.71 -0.12
C ALA A 45 0.61 4.82 0.88
N PHE A 46 -0.57 4.32 0.45
CA PHE A 46 -1.54 3.67 1.33
C PHE A 46 -0.91 2.59 2.21
N ALA A 47 -0.45 1.49 1.62
CA ALA A 47 0.04 0.37 2.41
C ALA A 47 1.45 0.58 2.97
N ALA A 48 2.33 1.27 2.21
CA ALA A 48 3.72 1.44 2.59
C ALA A 48 3.94 2.55 3.62
N SER A 49 3.06 3.56 3.66
CA SER A 49 3.21 4.71 4.56
C SER A 49 2.04 4.83 5.53
N LEU A 50 0.79 4.93 5.05
CA LEU A 50 -0.34 5.19 5.94
C LEU A 50 -0.60 4.00 6.87
N LEU A 51 -0.72 2.77 6.34
CA LEU A 51 -0.98 1.58 7.15
C LEU A 51 0.20 1.26 8.10
N THR A 52 1.42 1.37 7.62
CA THR A 52 2.60 1.07 8.44
C THR A 52 2.83 2.13 9.52
N ARG A 53 2.69 3.41 9.19
CA ARG A 53 2.82 4.50 10.16
C ARG A 53 1.74 4.46 11.24
N ALA A 54 0.53 4.03 10.92
CA ALA A 54 -0.56 3.91 11.88
C ALA A 54 -0.27 2.91 13.02
N HIS A 55 0.68 2.00 12.82
CA HIS A 55 1.10 1.06 13.85
C HIS A 55 1.83 1.75 15.01
N PHE A 56 2.76 2.65 14.70
CA PHE A 56 3.67 3.24 15.69
C PHE A 56 2.96 4.06 16.77
N PRO A 57 2.05 5.00 16.48
CA PRO A 57 1.30 5.69 17.51
C PRO A 57 0.41 4.79 18.35
N ARG A 58 -0.14 3.72 17.75
CA ARG A 58 -0.95 2.73 18.48
C ARG A 58 -0.13 1.86 19.44
N SER A 59 1.16 1.82 19.24
CA SER A 59 2.13 1.10 20.07
C SER A 59 2.97 2.04 20.96
N ASP A 60 2.57 3.32 21.04
CA ASP A 60 3.26 4.37 21.78
C ASP A 60 4.75 4.55 21.40
N ILE A 61 5.07 4.30 20.13
CA ILE A 61 6.43 4.44 19.57
C ILE A 61 6.44 5.65 18.64
N PRO A 62 6.87 6.84 19.10
CA PRO A 62 6.98 8.01 18.22
C PRO A 62 8.11 7.81 17.20
N ILE A 63 7.82 8.12 15.93
CA ILE A 63 8.80 8.07 14.84
C ILE A 63 8.73 9.35 14.00
N THR A 64 9.82 9.68 13.32
CA THR A 64 9.87 10.76 12.32
C THR A 64 9.86 10.16 10.91
N PRO A 65 8.78 10.34 10.11
CA PRO A 65 8.75 9.80 8.75
C PRO A 65 9.55 10.67 7.79
N VAL A 66 10.48 10.06 7.05
CA VAL A 66 11.24 10.70 5.97
C VAL A 66 10.80 10.12 4.63
N TYR A 67 10.47 10.97 3.65
CA TYR A 67 9.92 10.53 2.36
C TYR A 67 10.99 10.55 1.27
N VAL A 68 11.31 9.37 0.74
CA VAL A 68 12.39 9.13 -0.24
C VAL A 68 11.88 8.82 -1.66
N ARG A 69 10.62 9.13 -1.95
CA ARG A 69 9.92 9.09 -3.24
C ARG A 69 9.44 7.72 -3.70
N THR A 70 10.29 6.68 -3.74
CA THR A 70 9.94 5.37 -4.31
C THR A 70 10.15 4.23 -3.30
N HIS A 71 9.50 3.09 -3.53
CA HIS A 71 9.73 1.89 -2.73
C HIS A 71 11.19 1.41 -2.84
N ASP A 72 11.76 1.44 -4.05
CA ASP A 72 13.16 1.02 -4.27
C ASP A 72 14.14 1.93 -3.54
N SER A 73 13.86 3.25 -3.50
CA SER A 73 14.67 4.19 -2.70
C SER A 73 14.61 3.89 -1.22
N VAL A 74 13.44 3.48 -0.69
CA VAL A 74 13.31 3.05 0.71
C VAL A 74 14.19 1.83 0.97
N TYR A 75 14.04 0.79 0.17
CA TYR A 75 14.78 -0.47 0.37
C TYR A 75 16.29 -0.26 0.26
N LYS A 76 16.72 0.52 -0.75
CA LYS A 76 18.11 0.88 -0.91
C LYS A 76 18.64 1.67 0.28
N ALA A 77 17.93 2.70 0.74
CA ALA A 77 18.35 3.55 1.85
C ALA A 77 18.50 2.77 3.17
N VAL A 78 17.59 1.79 3.43
CA VAL A 78 17.72 0.91 4.59
C VAL A 78 18.88 -0.09 4.42
N ALA A 79 19.06 -0.67 3.21
CA ALA A 79 20.15 -1.58 2.92
C ALA A 79 21.55 -0.93 3.00
N ASP A 80 21.62 0.37 2.73
CA ASP A 80 22.84 1.19 2.82
C ASP A 80 23.06 1.78 4.24
N GLY A 81 22.15 1.49 5.20
CA GLY A 81 22.27 1.94 6.59
C GLY A 81 21.93 3.42 6.82
N LEU A 82 21.31 4.10 5.85
CA LEU A 82 20.89 5.51 6.00
C LEU A 82 19.72 5.68 6.97
N TYR A 83 18.85 4.67 7.04
CA TYR A 83 17.73 4.61 7.99
C TYR A 83 17.67 3.23 8.63
N PRO A 84 17.29 3.15 9.92
CA PRO A 84 17.23 1.87 10.64
C PRO A 84 16.07 0.98 10.15
N ALA A 85 15.06 1.58 9.52
CA ALA A 85 13.91 0.86 8.97
C ALA A 85 13.19 1.66 7.88
N GLY A 86 12.32 0.98 7.14
CA GLY A 86 11.51 1.65 6.14
C GLY A 86 10.19 0.93 5.82
N GLY A 87 9.19 1.72 5.41
CA GLY A 87 7.87 1.24 5.02
C GLY A 87 7.82 0.80 3.56
N GLY A 88 7.17 -0.32 3.31
CA GLY A 88 7.05 -0.88 1.96
C GLY A 88 5.79 -1.71 1.75
N VAL A 89 5.75 -2.39 0.61
CA VAL A 89 4.69 -3.33 0.23
C VAL A 89 5.33 -4.68 -0.12
N LYS A 90 4.77 -5.76 0.38
CA LYS A 90 5.32 -7.11 0.18
C LYS A 90 5.62 -7.45 -1.28
N ARG A 91 4.76 -6.99 -2.22
CA ARG A 91 4.95 -7.22 -3.66
C ARG A 91 6.18 -6.49 -4.19
N THR A 92 6.35 -5.21 -3.87
CA THR A 92 7.49 -4.41 -4.34
C THR A 92 8.79 -4.92 -3.74
N PHE A 93 8.80 -5.30 -2.45
CA PHE A 93 9.95 -5.90 -1.80
C PHE A 93 10.39 -7.21 -2.48
N LYS A 94 9.44 -8.08 -2.87
CA LYS A 94 9.76 -9.29 -3.63
C LYS A 94 10.37 -9.02 -5.01
N ALA A 95 10.01 -7.88 -5.63
CA ALA A 95 10.49 -7.48 -6.95
C ALA A 95 11.78 -6.64 -6.91
N THR A 96 12.24 -6.26 -5.72
CA THR A 96 13.50 -5.52 -5.52
C THR A 96 14.70 -6.35 -5.96
N ASP A 97 15.73 -5.66 -6.44
CA ASP A 97 17.03 -6.26 -6.78
C ASP A 97 17.48 -7.24 -5.68
N PRO A 98 17.83 -8.49 -6.04
CA PRO A 98 18.30 -9.49 -5.09
C PRO A 98 19.44 -8.98 -4.20
N ALA A 99 20.40 -8.23 -4.75
CA ALA A 99 21.55 -7.69 -4.01
C ALA A 99 21.14 -6.71 -2.89
N ILE A 100 20.04 -5.98 -3.08
CA ILE A 100 19.45 -5.13 -2.03
C ILE A 100 18.60 -5.96 -1.08
N ARG A 101 17.74 -6.83 -1.63
CA ARG A 101 16.78 -7.62 -0.84
C ARG A 101 17.47 -8.55 0.15
N GLU A 102 18.61 -9.16 -0.22
CA GLU A 102 19.36 -10.08 0.64
C GLU A 102 19.99 -9.42 1.86
N LYS A 103 20.18 -8.10 1.83
CA LYS A 103 20.64 -7.28 2.97
C LYS A 103 19.52 -6.94 3.94
N LEU A 104 18.27 -7.22 3.59
CA LEU A 104 17.08 -6.81 4.33
C LEU A 104 16.26 -8.00 4.79
N ARG A 105 15.46 -7.78 5.81
CA ARG A 105 14.34 -8.67 6.20
C ARG A 105 13.09 -7.87 6.51
N ILE A 106 11.95 -8.54 6.44
CA ILE A 106 10.68 -8.00 6.92
C ILE A 106 10.66 -8.19 8.43
N ALA A 107 10.57 -7.10 9.17
CA ALA A 107 10.45 -7.10 10.62
C ALA A 107 8.98 -7.16 11.08
N TRP A 108 8.07 -6.57 10.31
CA TRP A 108 6.66 -6.50 10.66
C TRP A 108 5.77 -6.37 9.42
N THR A 109 4.53 -6.85 9.51
CA THR A 109 3.52 -6.74 8.46
C THR A 109 2.20 -6.24 9.03
N THR A 110 1.48 -5.45 8.25
CA THR A 110 0.09 -5.10 8.57
C THR A 110 -0.83 -6.30 8.38
N ASP A 111 -2.07 -6.18 8.83
CA ASP A 111 -3.16 -7.00 8.32
C ASP A 111 -3.30 -6.84 6.80
N LEU A 112 -4.10 -7.71 6.21
CA LEU A 112 -4.45 -7.68 4.79
C LEU A 112 -5.67 -6.77 4.60
N PHE A 113 -5.57 -5.81 3.70
CA PHE A 113 -6.63 -4.84 3.39
C PHE A 113 -7.12 -4.95 1.95
N THR A 114 -8.34 -4.49 1.71
CA THR A 114 -8.90 -4.32 0.37
C THR A 114 -7.98 -3.43 -0.47
N PRO A 115 -7.65 -3.83 -1.72
CA PRO A 115 -6.71 -3.10 -2.56
C PRO A 115 -7.31 -1.77 -3.04
N HIS A 116 -6.53 -1.01 -3.82
CA HIS A 116 -6.96 0.26 -4.38
C HIS A 116 -8.25 0.12 -5.18
N ALA A 117 -9.18 1.06 -5.00
CA ALA A 117 -10.38 1.19 -5.80
C ALA A 117 -10.07 1.72 -7.20
N PHE A 118 -10.76 1.19 -8.19
CA PHE A 118 -11.04 1.92 -9.41
C PHE A 118 -12.34 2.69 -9.17
N ALA A 119 -12.25 4.01 -9.18
CA ALA A 119 -13.34 4.87 -8.75
C ALA A 119 -13.65 5.93 -9.79
N ALA A 120 -14.94 6.24 -9.95
CA ALA A 120 -15.41 7.27 -10.85
C ALA A 120 -15.66 8.59 -10.11
N HIS A 121 -15.20 9.69 -10.71
CA HIS A 121 -15.54 11.03 -10.24
C HIS A 121 -17.06 11.27 -10.40
N PRO A 122 -17.72 12.01 -9.49
CA PRO A 122 -19.19 12.26 -9.56
C PRO A 122 -19.70 12.88 -10.87
N ARG A 123 -18.82 13.59 -11.60
CA ARG A 123 -19.16 14.17 -12.92
C ARG A 123 -19.37 13.12 -14.02
N VAL A 124 -18.94 11.86 -13.81
CA VAL A 124 -19.14 10.80 -14.81
C VAL A 124 -20.57 10.31 -14.71
N PRO A 125 -21.35 10.34 -15.81
CA PRO A 125 -22.74 9.86 -15.80
C PRO A 125 -22.82 8.37 -15.38
N GLU A 126 -23.88 8.04 -14.63
CA GLU A 126 -24.07 6.69 -14.06
C GLU A 126 -24.05 5.60 -15.13
N GLU A 127 -24.65 5.87 -16.29
CA GLU A 127 -24.65 4.93 -17.42
C GLU A 127 -23.24 4.60 -17.92
N ASN A 128 -22.32 5.59 -17.90
CA ASN A 128 -20.94 5.39 -18.29
C ASN A 128 -20.17 4.63 -17.23
N VAL A 129 -20.44 4.89 -15.95
CA VAL A 129 -19.86 4.12 -14.83
C VAL A 129 -20.27 2.65 -14.95
N LYS A 130 -21.55 2.37 -15.25
CA LYS A 130 -22.05 1.02 -15.48
C LYS A 130 -21.36 0.36 -16.66
N LYS A 131 -21.26 1.03 -17.80
CA LYS A 131 -20.57 0.50 -19.00
C LYS A 131 -19.10 0.16 -18.71
N ILE A 132 -18.39 1.02 -17.96
CA ILE A 132 -17.00 0.78 -17.56
C ILE A 132 -16.91 -0.43 -16.63
N ARG A 133 -17.79 -0.52 -15.63
CA ARG A 133 -17.84 -1.68 -14.73
C ARG A 133 -18.05 -2.99 -15.51
N ASP A 134 -19.07 -3.02 -16.36
CA ASP A 134 -19.42 -4.20 -17.14
C ASP A 134 -18.25 -4.63 -18.05
N ALA A 135 -17.59 -3.66 -18.71
CA ALA A 135 -16.41 -3.92 -19.53
C ALA A 135 -15.24 -4.50 -18.73
N LEU A 136 -14.95 -3.95 -17.54
CA LEU A 136 -13.89 -4.47 -16.66
C LEU A 136 -14.20 -5.89 -16.19
N LEU A 137 -15.46 -6.17 -15.83
CA LEU A 137 -15.86 -7.51 -15.37
C LEU A 137 -15.81 -8.54 -16.52
N THR A 138 -16.13 -8.15 -17.75
CA THR A 138 -15.99 -9.00 -18.93
C THR A 138 -14.54 -9.47 -19.12
N LEU A 139 -13.53 -8.66 -18.78
CA LEU A 139 -12.12 -9.06 -18.83
C LEU A 139 -11.76 -10.17 -17.82
N THR A 140 -12.68 -10.56 -16.95
CA THR A 140 -12.49 -11.63 -15.96
C THR A 140 -13.16 -12.93 -16.37
N SER A 141 -13.95 -12.91 -17.45
CA SER A 141 -14.64 -14.10 -17.94
C SER A 141 -13.66 -15.14 -18.52
N PRO A 142 -14.02 -16.42 -18.56
CA PRO A 142 -13.18 -17.46 -19.17
C PRO A 142 -12.85 -17.20 -20.65
N GLU A 143 -13.72 -16.48 -21.36
CA GLU A 143 -13.56 -16.08 -22.75
C GLU A 143 -12.72 -14.81 -22.93
N ALA A 144 -12.31 -14.20 -21.80
CA ALA A 144 -11.52 -12.97 -21.82
C ALA A 144 -10.15 -13.21 -22.45
N ARG A 145 -9.58 -12.10 -22.89
CA ARG A 145 -8.23 -12.00 -23.40
C ARG A 145 -7.20 -11.90 -22.24
N PRO A 146 -6.63 -13.02 -21.74
CA PRO A 146 -5.67 -12.98 -20.63
C PRO A 146 -4.44 -12.13 -20.96
N ASP A 147 -4.07 -12.04 -22.24
CA ASP A 147 -3.00 -11.18 -22.75
C ASP A 147 -3.17 -9.69 -22.40
N LEU A 148 -4.39 -9.23 -22.13
CA LEU A 148 -4.65 -7.85 -21.68
C LEU A 148 -4.36 -7.64 -20.19
N LEU A 149 -4.46 -8.68 -19.36
CA LEU A 149 -4.27 -8.59 -17.91
C LEU A 149 -2.88 -9.04 -17.45
N ASP A 150 -2.23 -9.92 -18.22
CA ASP A 150 -0.91 -10.45 -17.88
C ASP A 150 0.18 -9.38 -17.72
N PRO A 151 0.28 -8.35 -18.60
CA PRO A 151 1.28 -7.29 -18.44
C PRO A 151 1.15 -6.52 -17.13
N ILE A 152 -0.09 -6.33 -16.64
CA ILE A 152 -0.35 -5.65 -15.36
C ILE A 152 -0.43 -6.63 -14.18
N LYS A 153 -0.25 -7.91 -14.43
CA LYS A 153 -0.29 -9.00 -13.44
C LYS A 153 -1.61 -9.04 -12.66
N PHE A 154 -2.72 -8.82 -13.35
CA PHE A 154 -4.07 -8.95 -12.80
C PHE A 154 -4.66 -10.32 -13.13
N LYS A 155 -5.36 -10.91 -12.18
CA LYS A 155 -6.15 -12.12 -12.37
C LYS A 155 -7.57 -11.82 -12.83
N GLY A 156 -7.94 -10.56 -12.93
CA GLY A 156 -9.26 -10.08 -13.28
C GLY A 156 -9.75 -8.97 -12.38
N TRP A 157 -11.00 -8.63 -12.56
CA TRP A 157 -11.71 -7.58 -11.85
C TRP A 157 -12.85 -8.15 -11.02
N ALA A 158 -13.13 -7.56 -9.89
CA ALA A 158 -14.35 -7.76 -9.12
C ALA A 158 -15.11 -6.43 -9.05
N ALA A 159 -16.43 -6.50 -9.12
CA ALA A 159 -17.27 -5.33 -8.80
C ALA A 159 -16.91 -4.83 -7.39
N ALA A 160 -17.04 -3.55 -7.19
CA ALA A 160 -16.72 -2.96 -5.91
C ALA A 160 -17.78 -1.95 -5.49
N GLU A 161 -18.06 -1.92 -4.20
CA GLU A 161 -18.92 -0.97 -3.55
C GLU A 161 -18.11 -0.20 -2.50
N ASP A 162 -18.61 0.95 -2.09
CA ASP A 162 -17.91 1.84 -1.18
C ASP A 162 -17.65 1.19 0.19
N SER A 163 -18.57 0.31 0.64
CA SER A 163 -18.46 -0.50 1.85
C SER A 163 -17.30 -1.49 1.86
N ASP A 164 -16.76 -1.88 0.69
CA ASP A 164 -15.59 -2.78 0.61
C ASP A 164 -14.35 -2.21 1.33
N TRP A 165 -14.32 -0.90 1.62
CA TRP A 165 -13.23 -0.21 2.32
C TRP A 165 -13.59 0.24 3.74
N ASP A 166 -14.67 -0.25 4.34
CA ASP A 166 -15.03 0.13 5.71
C ASP A 166 -13.96 -0.32 6.73
N GLU A 167 -13.31 -1.45 6.48
CA GLU A 167 -12.14 -1.88 7.26
C GLU A 167 -10.99 -0.85 7.26
N VAL A 168 -10.80 -0.13 6.14
CA VAL A 168 -9.80 0.93 6.02
C VAL A 168 -10.26 2.21 6.72
N ARG A 169 -11.54 2.56 6.60
CA ARG A 169 -12.12 3.73 7.30
C ARG A 169 -12.05 3.59 8.80
N ALA A 170 -12.28 2.36 9.30
CA ALA A 170 -12.18 2.05 10.73
C ALA A 170 -10.77 2.28 11.32
N LEU A 171 -9.74 2.37 10.46
CA LEU A 171 -8.38 2.69 10.91
C LEU A 171 -8.19 4.16 11.31
N GLY A 172 -9.09 5.07 10.92
CA GLY A 172 -9.01 6.49 11.28
C GLY A 172 -7.75 7.20 10.78
N LEU A 173 -7.25 6.85 9.58
CA LEU A 173 -5.97 7.31 9.05
C LEU A 173 -5.95 8.79 8.62
N THR A 174 -7.04 9.52 8.76
CA THR A 174 -7.15 10.94 8.37
C THR A 174 -6.12 11.84 9.08
N ALA A 175 -5.75 11.51 10.32
CA ALA A 175 -4.71 12.22 11.06
C ALA A 175 -3.31 12.06 10.44
N LEU A 176 -3.09 11.05 9.61
CA LEU A 176 -1.80 10.77 8.94
C LEU A 176 -1.76 11.30 7.50
N SER A 177 -2.86 11.89 7.01
CA SER A 177 -2.93 12.41 5.64
C SER A 177 -2.13 13.70 5.48
N PRO A 178 -1.51 13.93 4.29
CA PRO A 178 -0.85 15.19 3.99
C PRO A 178 -1.85 16.36 4.09
N GLY A 179 -1.58 17.33 4.92
CA GLY A 179 -2.45 18.48 5.16
C GLY A 179 -3.00 18.60 6.58
N ASN A 180 -2.84 17.58 7.42
CA ASN A 180 -3.19 17.61 8.85
C ASN A 180 -1.93 17.51 9.75
N SER A 181 -0.79 18.00 9.27
CA SER A 181 0.32 18.25 10.20
C SER A 181 0.02 19.52 10.98
N PRO A 182 0.19 19.53 12.32
CA PRO A 182 0.00 20.72 13.15
C PRO A 182 0.94 21.85 12.77
#